data_60040183ba7867a67bbea7cbd0f46601
#
_entry.id   60040183ba7867a67bbea7cbd0f46601
#
_cell.length_a   1.000
_cell.length_b   1.000
_cell.length_c   1.000
_cell.angle_alpha   90.00
_cell.angle_beta   90.00
_cell.angle_gamma   90.00
#
_symmetry.space_group_name_H-M   'P 1'
#
loop_
_entity.id
_entity.type
_entity.pdbx_description
1 polymer ?
#
loop_
_entity_poly.entity_id
_entity_poly.type
_entity_poly.pdbx_seq_one_letter_code
_entity_poly.pdbx_strand_id
1 'polypeptide(L)'
;MTVIDTGALPVSLPGPSLGDFERAREVVSAVAQVTPMEVSRYLEQLVGFPVFMKCENLQRTGSYKIRGAYNRMSKLSEEERARGVVAASAGNHAQGVAFAARELGIKATIFTPTGVALPKLQATRA
;
A
#
# COMPACT_ATOMS: atom_id res chain seq x y z
N MET A 1 3.64 4.86 -31.27
CA MET A 1 4.47 4.77 -30.06
C MET A 1 4.67 6.21 -29.59
N THR A 2 3.93 6.63 -28.58
CA THR A 2 4.00 8.01 -28.07
C THR A 2 5.09 8.03 -26.99
N VAL A 3 6.17 8.75 -27.25
CA VAL A 3 7.21 9.04 -26.26
C VAL A 3 6.66 10.15 -25.37
N ILE A 4 6.40 9.84 -24.10
CA ILE A 4 6.10 10.87 -23.11
C ILE A 4 7.46 11.41 -22.64
N ASP A 5 7.79 12.62 -23.06
CA ASP A 5 8.92 13.35 -22.51
C ASP A 5 8.59 13.74 -21.06
N THR A 6 9.13 12.99 -20.13
CA THR A 6 9.09 13.34 -18.71
C THR A 6 10.21 14.32 -18.41
N GLY A 7 10.13 15.53 -18.98
CA GLY A 7 11.09 16.59 -18.68
C GLY A 7 11.47 16.60 -17.20
N ALA A 8 12.75 16.76 -16.89
CA ALA A 8 13.30 16.67 -15.54
C ALA A 8 12.43 17.43 -14.55
N LEU A 9 11.86 16.72 -13.58
CA LEU A 9 11.10 17.37 -12.52
C LEU A 9 12.02 18.32 -11.76
N PRO A 10 11.74 19.63 -11.73
CA PRO A 10 12.70 20.63 -11.26
C PRO A 10 12.83 20.71 -9.73
N VAL A 11 12.24 19.81 -8.97
CA VAL A 11 12.30 19.85 -7.51
C VAL A 11 12.50 18.44 -6.96
N SER A 12 13.68 18.17 -6.38
CA SER A 12 13.81 17.07 -5.45
C SER A 12 13.04 17.44 -4.18
N LEU A 13 11.81 16.97 -4.06
CA LEU A 13 11.12 17.03 -2.77
C LEU A 13 11.97 16.26 -1.76
N PRO A 14 12.22 16.82 -0.57
CA PRO A 14 12.94 16.09 0.46
C PRO A 14 12.19 14.78 0.74
N GLY A 15 12.92 13.67 0.72
CA GLY A 15 12.35 12.37 1.06
C GLY A 15 11.81 12.37 2.50
N PRO A 16 10.98 11.36 2.86
CA PRO A 16 10.47 11.26 4.22
C PRO A 16 11.62 11.09 5.23
N SER A 17 11.52 11.78 6.35
CA SER A 17 12.45 11.67 7.49
C SER A 17 12.17 10.41 8.31
N LEU A 18 13.10 10.02 9.19
CA LEU A 18 12.86 8.92 10.15
C LEU A 18 11.61 9.17 11.00
N GLY A 19 11.42 10.40 11.47
CA GLY A 19 10.23 10.78 12.24
C GLY A 19 8.92 10.62 11.47
N ASP A 20 8.94 10.73 10.13
CA ASP A 20 7.74 10.44 9.32
C ASP A 20 7.39 8.95 9.33
N PHE A 21 8.40 8.09 9.31
CA PHE A 21 8.19 6.64 9.42
C PHE A 21 7.71 6.23 10.81
N GLU A 22 8.26 6.83 11.86
CA GLU A 22 7.84 6.56 13.25
C GLU A 22 6.37 6.95 13.46
N ARG A 23 5.96 8.14 13.06
CA ARG A 23 4.55 8.56 13.09
C ARG A 23 3.65 7.65 12.26
N ALA A 24 4.10 7.26 11.07
CA ALA A 24 3.35 6.33 10.23
C ALA A 24 3.21 4.95 10.90
N ARG A 25 4.26 4.48 11.58
CA ARG A 25 4.26 3.20 12.33
C ARG A 25 3.21 3.22 13.44
N GLU A 26 3.12 4.29 14.23
CA GLU A 26 2.13 4.44 15.29
C GLU A 26 0.70 4.27 14.73
N VAL A 27 0.38 5.01 13.67
CA VAL A 27 -0.93 4.96 13.03
C VAL A 27 -1.23 3.58 12.44
N VAL A 28 -0.26 3.01 11.72
CA VAL A 28 -0.45 1.74 10.99
C VAL A 28 -0.48 0.53 11.92
N SER A 29 0.13 0.61 13.11
CA SER A 29 0.16 -0.48 14.08
C SER A 29 -1.23 -0.93 14.56
N ALA A 30 -2.23 -0.05 14.47
CA ALA A 30 -3.61 -0.37 14.81
C ALA A 30 -4.23 -1.44 13.89
N VAL A 31 -3.78 -1.54 12.65
CA VAL A 31 -4.40 -2.42 11.63
C VAL A 31 -3.44 -3.41 10.98
N ALA A 32 -2.15 -3.11 10.89
CA ALA A 32 -1.18 -3.99 10.26
C ALA A 32 -0.62 -5.02 11.23
N GLN A 33 -0.45 -6.24 10.73
CA GLN A 33 0.24 -7.29 11.48
C GLN A 33 1.76 -7.07 11.46
N VAL A 34 2.43 -7.49 12.52
CA VAL A 34 3.89 -7.62 12.54
C VAL A 34 4.26 -8.88 11.78
N THR A 35 4.63 -8.73 10.51
CA THR A 35 5.01 -9.86 9.68
C THR A 35 6.43 -10.33 9.98
N PRO A 36 6.74 -11.63 9.80
CA PRO A 36 8.07 -12.17 10.03
C PRO A 36 9.14 -11.52 9.15
N MET A 37 10.38 -11.62 9.63
CA MET A 37 11.59 -11.32 8.88
C MET A 37 12.36 -12.63 8.71
N GLU A 38 12.46 -13.14 7.49
CA GLU A 38 13.09 -14.42 7.17
C GLU A 38 14.44 -14.23 6.51
N VAL A 39 15.41 -15.08 6.87
CA VAL A 39 16.73 -15.10 6.23
C VAL A 39 16.67 -15.98 4.99
N SER A 40 17.14 -15.47 3.86
CA SER A 40 17.21 -16.23 2.61
C SER A 40 18.65 -16.66 2.33
N ARG A 41 18.96 -17.93 2.62
CA ARG A 41 20.27 -18.51 2.28
C ARG A 41 20.55 -18.49 0.77
N TYR A 42 19.52 -18.69 -0.04
CA TYR A 42 19.66 -18.66 -1.51
C TYR A 42 20.09 -17.26 -1.98
N LEU A 43 19.41 -16.21 -1.51
CA LEU A 43 19.79 -14.85 -1.88
C LEU A 43 21.13 -14.44 -1.30
N GLU A 44 21.47 -14.88 -0.08
CA GLU A 44 22.78 -14.66 0.53
C GLU A 44 23.90 -15.24 -0.33
N GLN A 45 23.76 -16.49 -0.82
CA GLN A 45 24.73 -17.10 -1.74
C GLN A 45 24.87 -16.34 -3.06
N LEU A 46 23.76 -15.77 -3.56
CA LEU A 46 23.75 -15.04 -4.83
C LEU A 46 24.44 -13.68 -4.74
N VAL A 47 24.27 -12.94 -3.62
CA VAL A 47 24.75 -11.56 -3.47
C VAL A 47 25.97 -11.42 -2.57
N GLY A 48 26.35 -12.46 -1.82
CA GLY A 48 27.56 -12.51 -0.98
C GLY A 48 27.41 -11.84 0.40
N PHE A 49 26.18 -11.49 0.84
CA PHE A 49 25.91 -10.93 2.17
C PHE A 49 24.52 -11.37 2.68
N PRO A 50 24.26 -11.33 4.01
CA PRO A 50 22.98 -11.74 4.58
C PRO A 50 21.80 -10.94 4.01
N VAL A 51 20.77 -11.67 3.56
CA VAL A 51 19.53 -11.09 3.02
C VAL A 51 18.34 -11.44 3.90
N PHE A 52 17.66 -10.41 4.39
CA PHE A 52 16.46 -10.54 5.21
C PHE A 52 15.23 -10.15 4.40
N MET A 53 14.26 -11.04 4.32
CA MET A 53 13.00 -10.84 3.60
C MET A 53 11.88 -10.50 4.57
N LYS A 54 11.29 -9.32 4.43
CA LYS A 54 10.07 -8.95 5.16
C LYS A 54 8.85 -9.60 4.50
N CYS A 55 8.22 -10.55 5.20
CA CYS A 55 7.15 -11.39 4.64
C CYS A 55 5.79 -10.67 4.56
N GLU A 56 5.70 -9.60 3.78
CA GLU A 56 4.46 -8.84 3.60
C GLU A 56 3.37 -9.57 2.78
N ASN A 57 3.69 -10.69 2.17
CA ASN A 57 2.69 -11.65 1.65
C ASN A 57 1.81 -12.25 2.76
N LEU A 58 2.26 -12.23 4.01
CA LEU A 58 1.50 -12.67 5.19
C LEU A 58 0.70 -11.54 5.84
N GLN A 59 0.74 -10.33 5.28
CA GLN A 59 -0.05 -9.20 5.76
C GLN A 59 -1.55 -9.42 5.46
N ARG A 60 -2.46 -8.72 6.17
CA ARG A 60 -3.92 -8.87 6.13
C ARG A 60 -4.52 -8.93 4.72
N THR A 61 -4.02 -8.13 3.78
CA THR A 61 -4.46 -8.16 2.37
C THR A 61 -3.47 -8.88 1.46
N GLY A 62 -2.59 -9.71 2.01
CA GLY A 62 -1.57 -10.42 1.25
C GLY A 62 -0.47 -9.52 0.68
N SER A 63 -0.35 -8.27 1.15
CA SER A 63 0.68 -7.34 0.68
C SER A 63 0.88 -6.16 1.64
N TYR A 64 2.01 -5.45 1.48
CA TYR A 64 2.34 -4.22 2.23
C TYR A 64 1.43 -3.03 1.94
N LYS A 65 0.56 -3.10 0.94
CA LYS A 65 -0.23 -1.96 0.45
C LYS A 65 -1.15 -1.34 1.49
N ILE A 66 -1.63 -2.11 2.46
CA ILE A 66 -2.46 -1.57 3.55
C ILE A 66 -1.72 -0.50 4.36
N ARG A 67 -0.40 -0.60 4.51
CA ARG A 67 0.40 0.34 5.30
C ARG A 67 0.29 1.76 4.73
N GLY A 68 0.58 1.91 3.44
CA GLY A 68 0.47 3.21 2.78
C GLY A 68 -0.96 3.70 2.63
N ALA A 69 -1.90 2.82 2.28
CA ALA A 69 -3.31 3.18 2.13
C ALA A 69 -3.89 3.69 3.46
N TYR A 70 -3.72 2.94 4.53
CA TYR A 70 -4.24 3.32 5.85
C TYR A 70 -3.57 4.59 6.38
N ASN A 71 -2.23 4.70 6.31
CA ASN A 71 -1.51 5.90 6.75
C ASN A 71 -1.95 7.16 5.97
N ARG A 72 -2.22 7.05 4.67
CA ARG A 72 -2.69 8.20 3.88
C ARG A 72 -4.13 8.55 4.23
N MET A 73 -5.00 7.56 4.29
CA MET A 73 -6.43 7.78 4.49
C MET A 73 -6.78 8.19 5.92
N SER A 74 -6.01 7.78 6.92
CA SER A 74 -6.18 8.22 8.31
C SER A 74 -5.94 9.72 8.51
N LYS A 75 -5.19 10.35 7.61
CA LYS A 75 -4.85 11.79 7.64
C LYS A 75 -5.84 12.67 6.86
N LEU A 76 -6.89 12.10 6.28
CA LEU A 76 -7.91 12.86 5.57
C LEU A 76 -8.74 13.69 6.57
N SER A 77 -9.08 14.92 6.20
CA SER A 77 -10.01 15.75 6.96
C SER A 77 -11.42 15.14 6.97
N GLU A 78 -12.29 15.60 7.84
CA GLU A 78 -13.69 15.17 7.87
C GLU A 78 -14.41 15.42 6.55
N GLU A 79 -14.16 16.58 5.92
CA GLU A 79 -14.72 16.92 4.62
C GLU A 79 -14.23 15.99 3.51
N GLU A 80 -12.92 15.64 3.52
CA GLU A 80 -12.34 14.70 2.57
C GLU A 80 -12.92 13.29 2.77
N ARG A 81 -13.08 12.84 4.01
CA ARG A 81 -13.72 11.56 4.36
C ARG A 81 -15.18 11.51 3.90
N ALA A 82 -15.93 12.61 4.10
CA ALA A 82 -17.33 12.70 3.68
C ALA A 82 -17.49 12.57 2.15
N ARG A 83 -16.54 13.11 1.36
CA ARG A 83 -16.50 12.94 -0.10
C ARG A 83 -16.13 11.52 -0.52
N GLY A 84 -15.45 10.78 0.33
CA GLY A 84 -14.91 9.45 0.03
C GLY A 84 -13.61 9.49 -0.76
N VAL A 85 -13.14 8.32 -1.15
CA VAL A 85 -11.89 8.15 -1.91
C VAL A 85 -12.13 7.41 -3.21
N VAL A 86 -11.29 7.70 -4.20
CA VAL A 86 -11.28 7.05 -5.50
C VAL A 86 -9.93 6.43 -5.77
N ALA A 87 -9.90 5.22 -6.30
CA ALA A 87 -8.68 4.54 -6.74
C ALA A 87 -8.91 3.80 -8.06
N ALA A 88 -7.86 3.67 -8.86
CA ALA A 88 -7.85 2.85 -10.07
C ALA A 88 -6.78 1.75 -9.90
N SER A 89 -7.21 0.51 -9.70
CA SER A 89 -6.30 -0.63 -9.52
C SER A 89 -7.03 -1.96 -9.62
N ALA A 90 -6.37 -2.96 -10.21
CA ALA A 90 -6.86 -4.34 -10.29
C ALA A 90 -6.15 -5.29 -9.31
N GLY A 91 -5.33 -4.80 -8.40
CA GLY A 91 -4.45 -5.63 -7.57
C GLY A 91 -4.38 -5.21 -6.12
N ASN A 92 -3.22 -5.44 -5.52
CA ASN A 92 -2.99 -5.23 -4.08
C ASN A 92 -3.30 -3.81 -3.58
N HIS A 93 -3.16 -2.79 -4.45
CA HIS A 93 -3.51 -1.43 -4.07
C HIS A 93 -5.03 -1.26 -3.89
N ALA A 94 -5.85 -1.86 -4.77
CA ALA A 94 -7.31 -1.87 -4.63
C ALA A 94 -7.73 -2.49 -3.29
N GLN A 95 -7.17 -3.65 -2.95
CA GLN A 95 -7.44 -4.33 -1.69
C GLN A 95 -6.99 -3.50 -0.47
N GLY A 96 -5.82 -2.86 -0.56
CA GLY A 96 -5.32 -1.98 0.50
C GLY A 96 -6.21 -0.76 0.74
N VAL A 97 -6.72 -0.13 -0.34
CA VAL A 97 -7.66 0.99 -0.25
C VAL A 97 -9.01 0.53 0.30
N ALA A 98 -9.56 -0.58 -0.20
CA ALA A 98 -10.83 -1.12 0.28
C ALA A 98 -10.77 -1.46 1.79
N PHE A 99 -9.69 -2.13 2.22
CA PHE A 99 -9.45 -2.44 3.62
C PHE A 99 -9.36 -1.15 4.47
N ALA A 100 -8.53 -0.19 4.07
CA ALA A 100 -8.37 1.06 4.82
C ALA A 100 -9.68 1.86 4.89
N ALA A 101 -10.45 1.88 3.80
CA ALA A 101 -11.76 2.54 3.75
C ALA A 101 -12.74 1.93 4.74
N ARG A 102 -12.82 0.62 4.81
CA ARG A 102 -13.66 -0.11 5.77
C ARG A 102 -13.28 0.21 7.22
N GLU A 103 -11.99 0.11 7.56
CA GLU A 103 -11.50 0.36 8.92
C GLU A 103 -11.72 1.81 9.38
N LEU A 104 -11.74 2.76 8.43
CA LEU A 104 -11.91 4.19 8.71
C LEU A 104 -13.35 4.70 8.48
N GLY A 105 -14.28 3.84 8.06
CA GLY A 105 -15.65 4.24 7.75
C GLY A 105 -15.78 5.21 6.56
N ILE A 106 -14.86 5.10 5.58
CA ILE A 106 -14.81 6.00 4.42
C ILE A 106 -15.37 5.26 3.19
N LYS A 107 -16.22 5.93 2.41
CA LYS A 107 -16.69 5.38 1.13
C LYS A 107 -15.53 5.31 0.13
N ALA A 108 -15.28 4.12 -0.46
CA ALA A 108 -14.30 3.95 -1.51
C ALA A 108 -14.96 3.56 -2.84
N THR A 109 -14.54 4.21 -3.92
CA THR A 109 -14.89 3.84 -5.30
C THR A 109 -13.63 3.36 -6.01
N ILE A 110 -13.62 2.10 -6.44
CA ILE A 110 -12.44 1.49 -7.05
C ILE A 110 -12.76 1.13 -8.50
N PHE A 111 -12.06 1.75 -9.42
CA PHE A 111 -12.12 1.43 -10.85
C PHE A 111 -11.15 0.30 -11.16
N THR A 112 -11.67 -0.74 -11.80
CA THR A 112 -10.87 -1.90 -12.25
C THR A 112 -11.09 -2.09 -13.75
N PRO A 113 -10.08 -2.61 -14.50
CA PRO A 113 -10.29 -3.00 -15.88
C PRO A 113 -11.40 -4.05 -16.03
N THR A 114 -12.07 -4.07 -17.16
CA THR A 114 -12.95 -5.18 -17.54
C THR A 114 -12.09 -6.44 -17.71
N GLY A 115 -12.50 -7.56 -17.11
CA GLY A 115 -11.72 -8.81 -17.18
C GLY A 115 -10.78 -9.06 -15.99
N VAL A 116 -10.90 -8.31 -14.92
CA VAL A 116 -10.20 -8.64 -13.65
C VAL A 116 -10.63 -10.04 -13.17
N ALA A 117 -9.66 -10.86 -12.79
CA ALA A 117 -9.91 -12.19 -12.26
C ALA A 117 -10.85 -12.13 -11.03
N LEU A 118 -11.89 -12.97 -11.04
CA LEU A 118 -12.92 -13.01 -9.99
C LEU A 118 -12.36 -13.05 -8.55
N PRO A 119 -11.32 -13.84 -8.23
CA PRO A 119 -10.75 -13.85 -6.87
C PRO A 119 -10.24 -12.47 -6.40
N LYS A 120 -9.64 -11.69 -7.32
CA LYS A 120 -9.18 -10.33 -7.01
C LYS A 120 -10.33 -9.36 -6.75
N LEU A 121 -11.40 -9.49 -7.54
CA LEU A 121 -12.60 -8.68 -7.37
C LEU A 121 -13.30 -8.99 -6.03
N GLN A 122 -13.42 -10.27 -5.69
CA GLN A 122 -14.00 -10.72 -4.42
C GLN A 122 -13.18 -10.22 -3.22
N ALA A 123 -11.84 -10.37 -3.27
CA ALA A 123 -10.95 -9.88 -2.22
C ALA A 123 -10.97 -8.34 -2.03
N THR A 124 -11.39 -7.60 -3.06
CA THR A 124 -11.55 -6.13 -2.98
C THR A 124 -12.92 -5.75 -2.40
N ARG A 125 -13.94 -6.60 -2.58
CA ARG A 125 -15.32 -6.37 -2.08
C ARG A 125 -15.52 -6.80 -0.62
N ALA A 126 -14.70 -7.73 -0.14
CA ALA A 126 -14.74 -8.24 1.24
C ALA A 126 -14.17 -7.23 2.24
#